data_676ae8b25283e3e607090f7085bbc507
#
_entry.id   676ae8b25283e3e607090f7085bbc507
#
_cell.length_a   1.000
_cell.length_b   1.000
_cell.length_c   1.000
_cell.angle_alpha   90.00
_cell.angle_beta   90.00
_cell.angle_gamma   90.00
#
_symmetry.space_group_name_H-M   'P 1'
#
loop_
_entity.id
_entity.type
_entity.pdbx_description
1 polymer ?
#
loop_
_entity_poly.entity_id
_entity_poly.type
_entity_poly.pdbx_seq_one_letter_code
_entity_poly.pdbx_strand_id
1 'polypeptide(L)'
;MQSLPFDMIELNRSFKTKEEAIRYCGQKLVEAGCVDEEYIDAMVERDNMLSVYMGNFIAIPHGTDEAKKYVKKSGICVVQVPDGVNFGTEEEKIATVLFGIAGVGDEHLQLVQKIALYCSDMDNVVQLADALSKEEVTENLAIA
;
A
#
# COMPACT_ATOMS: atom_id res chain seq x y z
N MET A 1 10.37 10.14 -5.41
CA MET A 1 10.30 8.74 -4.98
C MET A 1 11.18 7.90 -5.89
N GLN A 2 11.90 6.97 -5.34
CA GLN A 2 12.75 6.09 -6.15
C GLN A 2 11.90 5.17 -7.03
N SER A 3 12.50 4.72 -8.14
CA SER A 3 11.86 3.78 -9.04
C SER A 3 11.57 2.47 -8.31
N LEU A 4 10.35 1.92 -8.50
CA LEU A 4 9.94 0.66 -7.88
C LEU A 4 10.34 -0.52 -8.76
N PRO A 5 10.84 -1.61 -8.15
CA PRO A 5 11.03 -2.86 -8.90
C PRO A 5 9.69 -3.37 -9.44
N PHE A 6 9.67 -3.93 -10.64
CA PHE A 6 8.43 -4.42 -11.24
C PHE A 6 7.76 -5.54 -10.44
N ASP A 7 8.53 -6.33 -9.70
CA ASP A 7 7.95 -7.38 -8.86
C ASP A 7 7.23 -6.83 -7.62
N MET A 8 7.36 -5.53 -7.33
CA MET A 8 6.62 -4.87 -6.26
C MET A 8 5.37 -4.15 -6.78
N ILE A 9 5.05 -4.29 -8.06
CA ILE A 9 3.86 -3.69 -8.67
C ILE A 9 2.97 -4.83 -9.16
N GLU A 10 1.70 -4.82 -8.74
CA GLU A 10 0.71 -5.81 -9.17
C GLU A 10 -0.51 -5.11 -9.76
N LEU A 11 -0.91 -5.54 -10.94
CA LEU A 11 -2.05 -4.96 -11.67
C LEU A 11 -3.24 -5.91 -11.65
N ASN A 12 -4.46 -5.36 -11.76
CA ASN A 12 -5.69 -6.12 -11.94
C ASN A 12 -5.93 -7.19 -10.88
N ARG A 13 -5.73 -6.83 -9.61
CA ARG A 13 -6.01 -7.74 -8.51
C ARG A 13 -7.44 -7.53 -7.99
N SER A 14 -8.00 -8.58 -7.37
CA SER A 14 -9.31 -8.53 -6.74
C SER A 14 -9.22 -9.18 -5.38
N PHE A 15 -9.89 -8.58 -4.40
CA PHE A 15 -9.94 -9.11 -3.03
C PHE A 15 -11.36 -9.02 -2.52
N LYS A 16 -11.80 -10.02 -1.76
CA LYS A 16 -13.13 -10.04 -1.17
C LYS A 16 -13.21 -9.17 0.07
N THR A 17 -12.12 -9.07 0.84
CA THR A 17 -12.09 -8.33 2.10
C THR A 17 -10.82 -7.50 2.19
N LYS A 18 -10.87 -6.47 3.04
CA LYS A 18 -9.68 -5.66 3.31
C LYS A 18 -8.56 -6.47 3.97
N GLU A 19 -8.90 -7.44 4.82
CA GLU A 19 -7.88 -8.28 5.45
C GLU A 19 -7.09 -9.05 4.41
N GLU A 20 -7.78 -9.63 3.43
CA GLU A 20 -7.15 -10.34 2.32
C GLU A 20 -6.20 -9.43 1.55
N ALA A 21 -6.65 -8.21 1.27
CA ALA A 21 -5.84 -7.22 0.55
C ALA A 21 -4.60 -6.80 1.37
N ILE A 22 -4.76 -6.56 2.65
CA ILE A 22 -3.66 -6.19 3.55
C ILE A 22 -2.63 -7.32 3.61
N ARG A 23 -3.08 -8.55 3.77
CA ARG A 23 -2.19 -9.71 3.84
C ARG A 23 -1.44 -9.93 2.54
N TYR A 24 -2.08 -9.65 1.41
CA TYR A 24 -1.41 -9.72 0.11
C TYR A 24 -0.25 -8.72 0.04
N CYS A 25 -0.48 -7.47 0.46
CA CYS A 25 0.57 -6.46 0.52
C CYS A 25 1.72 -6.90 1.44
N GLY A 26 1.37 -7.44 2.61
CA GLY A 26 2.37 -7.93 3.57
C GLY A 26 3.21 -9.07 2.98
N GLN A 27 2.57 -9.99 2.26
CA GLN A 27 3.28 -11.10 1.62
C GLN A 27 4.27 -10.60 0.58
N LYS A 28 3.90 -9.57 -0.19
CA LYS A 28 4.81 -8.95 -1.15
C LYS A 28 6.04 -8.38 -0.45
N LEU A 29 5.86 -7.74 0.69
CA LEU A 29 6.97 -7.19 1.46
C LEU A 29 7.87 -8.30 2.04
N VAL A 30 7.29 -9.43 2.47
CA VAL A 30 8.06 -10.59 2.94
C VAL A 30 8.89 -11.16 1.80
N GLU A 31 8.28 -11.38 0.64
CA GLU A 31 8.97 -11.94 -0.53
C GLU A 31 10.11 -11.06 -1.01
N ALA A 32 9.97 -9.74 -0.86
CA ALA A 32 11.02 -8.81 -1.22
C ALA A 32 12.14 -8.70 -0.17
N GLY A 33 11.99 -9.40 0.95
CA GLY A 33 12.98 -9.37 2.04
C GLY A 33 12.92 -8.11 2.90
N CYS A 34 11.82 -7.36 2.82
CA CYS A 34 11.66 -6.14 3.58
C CYS A 34 11.29 -6.39 5.03
N VAL A 35 10.49 -7.43 5.29
CA VAL A 35 9.96 -7.71 6.63
C VAL A 35 9.93 -9.22 6.90
N ASP A 36 9.83 -9.57 8.19
CA ASP A 36 9.54 -10.93 8.63
C ASP A 36 8.02 -11.17 8.54
N GLU A 37 7.60 -12.43 8.51
CA GLU A 37 6.18 -12.81 8.38
C GLU A 37 5.30 -12.22 9.48
N GLU A 38 5.84 -12.05 10.69
CA GLU A 38 5.11 -11.46 11.82
C GLU A 38 4.61 -10.05 11.53
N TYR A 39 5.24 -9.35 10.59
CA TYR A 39 4.81 -8.01 10.19
C TYR A 39 3.42 -8.03 9.56
N ILE A 40 3.04 -9.12 8.90
CA ILE A 40 1.74 -9.23 8.22
C ILE A 40 0.58 -9.09 9.22
N ASP A 41 0.66 -9.82 10.35
CA ASP A 41 -0.37 -9.71 11.39
C ASP A 41 -0.41 -8.30 11.97
N ALA A 42 0.76 -7.66 12.10
CA ALA A 42 0.83 -6.29 12.58
C ALA A 42 0.18 -5.28 11.63
N MET A 43 0.22 -5.55 10.32
CA MET A 43 -0.47 -4.71 9.33
C MET A 43 -1.99 -4.79 9.51
N VAL A 44 -2.52 -5.99 9.73
CA VAL A 44 -3.95 -6.18 9.99
C VAL A 44 -4.34 -5.51 11.30
N GLU A 45 -3.54 -5.69 12.33
CA GLU A 45 -3.77 -5.07 13.63
C GLU A 45 -3.80 -3.54 13.52
N ARG A 46 -2.87 -2.95 12.77
CA ARG A 46 -2.80 -1.50 12.59
C ARG A 46 -4.09 -0.95 11.96
N ASP A 47 -4.64 -1.63 10.96
CA ASP A 47 -5.90 -1.22 10.33
C ASP A 47 -7.06 -1.32 11.31
N ASN A 48 -7.06 -2.34 12.18
CA ASN A 48 -8.10 -2.50 13.20
C ASN A 48 -8.05 -1.41 14.27
N MET A 49 -6.87 -0.87 14.55
CA MET A 49 -6.71 0.23 15.51
C MET A 49 -7.21 1.55 14.93
N LEU A 50 -6.84 1.83 13.69
CA LEU A 50 -7.21 3.02 12.96
C LEU A 50 -7.06 2.72 11.48
N SER A 51 -8.13 2.92 10.73
CA SER A 51 -8.17 2.57 9.31
C SER A 51 -6.96 3.15 8.53
N VAL A 52 -6.40 2.32 7.67
CA VAL A 52 -5.32 2.75 6.76
C VAL A 52 -5.86 3.35 5.47
N TYR A 53 -7.18 3.53 5.37
CA TYR A 53 -7.80 4.19 4.21
C TYR A 53 -7.54 5.69 4.29
N MET A 54 -7.04 6.26 3.19
CA MET A 54 -6.60 7.68 3.15
C MET A 54 -7.58 8.60 2.44
N GLY A 55 -8.69 8.09 1.93
CA GLY A 55 -9.58 8.83 1.04
C GLY A 55 -9.11 8.69 -0.40
N ASN A 56 -9.81 9.31 -1.34
CA ASN A 56 -9.47 9.34 -2.76
C ASN A 56 -9.19 7.95 -3.34
N PHE A 57 -9.89 6.90 -2.83
CA PHE A 57 -9.75 5.52 -3.31
C PHE A 57 -8.37 4.91 -3.04
N ILE A 58 -7.66 5.40 -2.01
CA ILE A 58 -6.31 4.95 -1.66
C ILE A 58 -6.29 4.36 -0.25
N ALA A 59 -5.61 3.24 -0.08
CA ALA A 59 -5.27 2.71 1.23
C ALA A 59 -3.76 2.47 1.30
N ILE A 60 -3.20 2.64 2.50
CA ILE A 60 -1.76 2.49 2.74
C ILE A 60 -1.54 1.49 3.87
N PRO A 61 -1.66 0.18 3.60
CA PRO A 61 -1.40 -0.84 4.63
C PRO A 61 0.05 -0.77 5.13
N HIS A 62 0.20 -0.74 6.45
CA HIS A 62 1.51 -0.73 7.11
C HIS A 62 1.34 -1.26 8.53
N GLY A 63 2.44 -1.65 9.18
CA GLY A 63 2.40 -2.26 10.49
C GLY A 63 2.30 -1.25 11.63
N THR A 64 2.10 -1.78 12.83
CA THR A 64 2.11 -0.99 14.07
C THR A 64 3.52 -0.51 14.37
N ASP A 65 3.65 0.50 15.24
CA ASP A 65 4.96 1.00 15.68
C ASP A 65 5.79 -0.10 16.33
N GLU A 66 5.16 -0.98 17.10
CA GLU A 66 5.86 -2.08 17.76
C GLU A 66 6.46 -3.09 16.76
N ALA A 67 5.90 -3.17 15.56
CA ALA A 67 6.35 -4.09 14.54
C ALA A 67 7.61 -3.63 13.80
N LYS A 68 8.17 -2.46 14.13
CA LYS A 68 9.43 -1.99 13.54
C LYS A 68 10.54 -3.02 13.67
N LYS A 69 10.52 -3.82 14.73
CA LYS A 69 11.52 -4.87 14.96
C LYS A 69 11.51 -5.95 13.89
N TYR A 70 10.43 -6.08 13.13
CA TYR A 70 10.31 -7.06 12.05
C TYR A 70 10.72 -6.48 10.69
N VAL A 71 11.07 -5.20 10.62
CA VAL A 71 11.45 -4.54 9.37
C VAL A 71 12.97 -4.64 9.18
N LYS A 72 13.38 -5.26 8.08
CA LYS A 72 14.80 -5.43 7.73
C LYS A 72 15.29 -4.33 6.80
N LYS A 73 14.44 -3.89 5.89
CA LYS A 73 14.72 -2.77 4.98
C LYS A 73 13.42 -2.12 4.56
N SER A 74 13.49 -0.85 4.20
CA SER A 74 12.32 -0.12 3.73
C SER A 74 11.88 -0.62 2.36
N GLY A 75 10.57 -0.65 2.11
CA GLY A 75 10.02 -1.07 0.84
C GLY A 75 8.58 -0.63 0.65
N ILE A 76 8.16 -0.62 -0.60
CA ILE A 76 6.80 -0.26 -1.01
C ILE A 76 6.34 -1.27 -2.04
N CYS A 77 5.10 -1.76 -1.91
CA CYS A 77 4.43 -2.43 -3.02
C CYS A 77 3.21 -1.62 -3.44
N VAL A 78 2.91 -1.65 -4.74
CA VAL A 78 1.75 -0.96 -5.31
C VAL A 78 0.84 -2.01 -5.91
N VAL A 79 -0.41 -2.06 -5.47
CA VAL A 79 -1.39 -3.06 -5.92
C VAL A 79 -2.61 -2.34 -6.48
N GLN A 80 -2.90 -2.60 -7.75
CA GLN A 80 -4.05 -2.05 -8.44
C GLN A 80 -5.24 -2.99 -8.27
N VAL A 81 -6.37 -2.44 -7.80
CA VAL A 81 -7.60 -3.20 -7.55
C VAL A 81 -8.74 -2.48 -8.28
N PRO A 82 -8.89 -2.70 -9.61
CA PRO A 82 -9.86 -1.92 -10.40
C PRO A 82 -11.29 -2.03 -9.91
N ASP A 83 -11.70 -3.20 -9.41
CA ASP A 83 -13.05 -3.41 -8.89
C ASP A 83 -13.24 -2.84 -7.49
N GLY A 84 -12.16 -2.41 -6.86
CA GLY A 84 -12.18 -1.85 -5.52
C GLY A 84 -12.25 -2.90 -4.41
N VAL A 85 -11.81 -2.51 -3.23
CA VAL A 85 -11.96 -3.30 -2.02
C VAL A 85 -12.38 -2.35 -0.89
N ASN A 86 -13.37 -2.78 -0.10
CA ASN A 86 -13.96 -1.94 0.93
C ASN A 86 -13.16 -2.00 2.24
N PHE A 87 -12.57 -0.88 2.63
CA PHE A 87 -11.84 -0.72 3.89
C PHE A 87 -12.73 -0.18 5.01
N GLY A 88 -13.98 0.13 4.72
CA GLY A 88 -14.91 0.65 5.72
C GLY A 88 -15.50 -0.45 6.58
N THR A 89 -16.00 -0.07 7.76
CA THR A 89 -16.75 -0.96 8.65
C THR A 89 -18.20 -0.53 8.76
N GLU A 90 -18.45 0.76 9.00
CA GLU A 90 -19.80 1.31 9.11
C GLU A 90 -20.25 1.98 7.80
N GLU A 91 -19.32 2.61 7.11
CA GLU A 91 -19.60 3.23 5.82
C GLU A 91 -18.63 2.68 4.77
N GLU A 92 -19.01 2.80 3.51
CA GLU A 92 -18.21 2.29 2.41
C GLU A 92 -16.99 3.16 2.17
N LYS A 93 -15.81 2.53 2.11
CA LYS A 93 -14.52 3.19 1.86
C LYS A 93 -13.75 2.36 0.84
N ILE A 94 -14.03 2.59 -0.43
CA ILE A 94 -13.49 1.77 -1.52
C ILE A 94 -12.08 2.23 -1.89
N ALA A 95 -11.13 1.30 -1.88
CA ALA A 95 -9.77 1.53 -2.34
C ALA A 95 -9.57 0.83 -3.68
N THR A 96 -8.99 1.53 -4.64
CA THR A 96 -8.64 0.98 -5.96
C THR A 96 -7.13 0.88 -6.16
N VAL A 97 -6.35 1.53 -5.30
CA VAL A 97 -4.89 1.40 -5.29
C VAL A 97 -4.42 1.26 -3.84
N LEU A 98 -3.59 0.24 -3.61
CA LEU A 98 -3.03 -0.04 -2.30
C LEU A 98 -1.53 0.21 -2.34
N PHE A 99 -1.00 0.87 -1.31
CA PHE A 99 0.43 1.03 -1.11
C PHE A 99 0.81 0.31 0.18
N GLY A 100 1.31 -0.92 0.07
CA GLY A 100 1.83 -1.63 1.23
C GLY A 100 3.23 -1.11 1.53
N ILE A 101 3.48 -0.66 2.75
CA ILE A 101 4.77 -0.08 3.09
C ILE A 101 5.38 -0.67 4.36
N ALA A 102 6.72 -0.66 4.38
CA ALA A 102 7.51 -0.93 5.56
C ALA A 102 8.66 0.06 5.56
N GLY A 103 9.01 0.59 6.72
CA GLY A 103 10.11 1.54 6.83
C GLY A 103 10.99 1.25 8.03
N VAL A 104 12.30 1.35 7.82
CA VAL A 104 13.27 1.24 8.90
C VAL A 104 13.21 2.51 9.75
N GLY A 105 13.12 2.35 11.07
CA GLY A 105 12.99 3.51 11.96
C GLY A 105 11.70 4.28 11.67
N ASP A 106 11.81 5.56 11.35
CA ASP A 106 10.67 6.43 11.07
C ASP A 106 10.42 6.63 9.57
N GLU A 107 11.11 5.90 8.70
CA GLU A 107 10.94 6.05 7.25
C GLU A 107 9.51 5.77 6.80
N HIS A 108 8.78 4.87 7.50
CA HIS A 108 7.40 4.57 7.14
C HIS A 108 6.51 5.82 7.22
N LEU A 109 6.75 6.70 8.18
CA LEU A 109 5.99 7.95 8.31
C LEU A 109 6.24 8.88 7.13
N GLN A 110 7.49 8.96 6.67
CA GLN A 110 7.85 9.76 5.50
C GLN A 110 7.20 9.21 4.24
N LEU A 111 7.17 7.88 4.10
CA LEU A 111 6.55 7.24 2.95
C LEU A 111 5.04 7.49 2.94
N VAL A 112 4.37 7.35 4.09
CA VAL A 112 2.93 7.64 4.21
C VAL A 112 2.64 9.07 3.79
N GLN A 113 3.43 10.03 4.26
CA GLN A 113 3.25 11.45 3.95
C GLN A 113 3.42 11.73 2.46
N LYS A 114 4.45 11.16 1.83
CA LYS A 114 4.69 11.34 0.40
C LYS A 114 3.56 10.78 -0.44
N ILE A 115 3.10 9.57 -0.11
CA ILE A 115 2.01 8.93 -0.83
C ILE A 115 0.72 9.73 -0.65
N ALA A 116 0.42 10.14 0.59
CA ALA A 116 -0.78 10.93 0.87
C ALA A 116 -0.78 12.25 0.09
N LEU A 117 0.36 12.91 0.02
CA LEU A 117 0.48 14.17 -0.73
C LEU A 117 0.28 13.93 -2.24
N TYR A 118 0.95 12.94 -2.80
CA TYR A 118 0.82 12.60 -4.22
C TYR A 118 -0.64 12.24 -4.57
N CYS A 119 -1.29 11.44 -3.72
CA CYS A 119 -2.65 10.96 -3.95
C CYS A 119 -3.72 11.96 -3.50
N SER A 120 -3.34 13.13 -2.98
CA SER A 120 -4.31 14.20 -2.72
C SER A 120 -4.82 14.81 -4.02
N ASP A 121 -4.09 14.65 -5.12
CA ASP A 121 -4.52 15.04 -6.46
C ASP A 121 -5.21 13.83 -7.10
N MET A 122 -6.52 13.97 -7.35
CA MET A 122 -7.34 12.88 -7.90
C MET A 122 -6.86 12.43 -9.29
N ASP A 123 -6.30 13.31 -10.07
CA ASP A 123 -5.76 12.96 -11.40
C ASP A 123 -4.63 11.94 -11.25
N ASN A 124 -3.79 12.08 -10.24
CA ASN A 124 -2.71 11.14 -9.97
C ASN A 124 -3.27 9.76 -9.61
N VAL A 125 -4.32 9.73 -8.80
CA VAL A 125 -4.97 8.48 -8.40
C VAL A 125 -5.58 7.77 -9.61
N VAL A 126 -6.28 8.51 -10.46
CA VAL A 126 -6.91 7.96 -11.67
C VAL A 126 -5.84 7.35 -12.59
N GLN A 127 -4.70 8.04 -12.77
CA GLN A 127 -3.62 7.52 -13.60
C GLN A 127 -3.08 6.18 -13.06
N LEU A 128 -2.95 6.05 -11.75
CA LEU A 128 -2.50 4.79 -11.15
C LEU A 128 -3.55 3.70 -11.27
N ALA A 129 -4.81 4.04 -11.03
CA ALA A 129 -5.91 3.06 -11.06
C ALA A 129 -6.17 2.55 -12.48
N ASP A 130 -5.94 3.38 -13.48
CA ASP A 130 -6.18 3.07 -14.88
C ASP A 130 -4.95 2.61 -15.64
N ALA A 131 -3.78 2.56 -14.99
CA ALA A 131 -2.54 2.15 -15.64
C ALA A 131 -2.68 0.75 -16.26
N LEU A 132 -2.20 0.59 -17.48
CA LEU A 132 -2.27 -0.66 -18.23
C LEU A 132 -0.99 -1.47 -18.15
N SER A 133 0.08 -0.89 -17.61
CA SER A 133 1.36 -1.56 -17.51
C SER A 133 2.10 -1.13 -16.24
N LYS A 134 3.06 -1.96 -15.82
CA LYS A 134 3.91 -1.62 -14.68
C LYS A 134 4.79 -0.41 -14.99
N GLU A 135 5.17 -0.24 -16.24
CA GLU A 135 5.95 0.91 -16.71
C GLU A 135 5.18 2.21 -16.47
N GLU A 136 3.87 2.24 -16.77
CA GLU A 136 3.04 3.41 -16.51
C GLU A 136 3.00 3.76 -15.03
N VAL A 137 2.86 2.75 -14.17
CA VAL A 137 2.87 2.97 -12.72
C VAL A 137 4.19 3.58 -12.28
N THR A 138 5.30 3.02 -12.75
CA THR A 138 6.64 3.51 -12.40
C THR A 138 6.84 4.94 -12.88
N GLU A 139 6.44 5.26 -14.11
CA GLU A 139 6.58 6.60 -14.68
C GLU A 139 5.76 7.63 -13.89
N ASN A 140 4.52 7.28 -13.54
CA ASN A 140 3.65 8.18 -12.78
C ASN A 140 4.23 8.46 -11.39
N LEU A 141 4.74 7.45 -10.71
CA LEU A 141 5.31 7.61 -9.37
C LEU A 141 6.67 8.29 -9.37
N ALA A 142 7.42 8.21 -10.46
CA ALA A 142 8.75 8.84 -10.56
C ALA A 142 8.67 10.36 -10.50
N ILE A 143 7.48 10.95 -10.76
CA ILE A 143 7.26 12.39 -10.72
C ILE A 143 7.03 12.88 -9.28
N ALA A 144 6.71 11.96 -8.37
CA ALA A 144 6.33 12.29 -7.00
C ALA A 144 7.52 12.65 -6.10
#